data_25d1164b71f28955a2ef996352f26da6
#
_entry.id   25d1164b71f28955a2ef996352f26da6
#
_cell.length_a   1.000
_cell.length_b   1.000
_cell.length_c   1.000
_cell.angle_alpha   90.00
_cell.angle_beta   90.00
_cell.angle_gamma   90.00
#
_symmetry.space_group_name_H-M   'P 1'
#
loop_
_entity.id
_entity.type
_entity.pdbx_description
1 polymer ?
#
loop_
_entity_poly.entity_id
_entity_poly.type
_entity_poly.pdbx_seq_one_letter_code
_entity_poly.pdbx_strand_id
1 'polypeptide(L)'
;NNNSKEVAQLVIDNYGKNSDGYVVGFDIAGPENGFPPANHAEAFTMLRENLIPVTIHAGEDAGVDSLQDAVVQGARRLGHGVRIYEDFGASLEGIECQEVASAIRDRQIPLEICPTSNVQTGVCDSVADHPFSLLDDMSFACTVNTDNRLIGATSMTRECMELVENFGSVSYTHLRA
;
A
#
# COMPACT_ATOMS: atom_id res chain seq x y z
N ASN A 1 17.06 5.86 12.85
CA ASN A 1 16.07 5.69 13.91
C ASN A 1 16.31 4.36 14.63
N ASN A 2 16.82 4.37 15.86
CA ASN A 2 17.24 3.15 16.56
C ASN A 2 16.08 2.15 16.74
N ASN A 3 14.87 2.64 17.00
CA ASN A 3 13.71 1.77 17.24
C ASN A 3 13.36 0.90 16.02
N SER A 4 13.46 1.42 14.80
CA SER A 4 13.15 0.63 13.59
C SER A 4 14.15 -0.51 13.38
N LYS A 5 15.43 -0.29 13.73
CA LYS A 5 16.45 -1.34 13.65
C LYS A 5 16.25 -2.42 14.70
N GLU A 6 15.87 -2.03 15.91
CA GLU A 6 15.56 -2.98 16.99
C GLU A 6 14.37 -3.86 16.59
N VAL A 7 13.31 -3.27 16.04
CA VAL A 7 12.15 -4.04 15.56
C VAL A 7 12.53 -4.91 14.36
N ALA A 8 13.32 -4.42 13.42
CA ALA A 8 13.81 -5.22 12.30
C ALA A 8 14.62 -6.44 12.79
N GLN A 9 15.49 -6.26 13.79
CA GLN A 9 16.22 -7.36 14.39
C GLN A 9 15.30 -8.39 15.06
N LEU A 10 14.29 -7.93 15.80
CA LEU A 10 13.28 -8.82 16.38
C LEU A 10 12.53 -9.63 15.30
N VAL A 11 12.21 -9.02 14.19
CA VAL A 11 11.58 -9.72 13.06
C VAL A 11 12.54 -10.77 12.49
N ILE A 12 13.81 -10.42 12.26
CA ILE A 12 14.84 -11.35 11.75
C ILE A 12 14.98 -12.56 12.67
N ASP A 13 15.05 -12.33 13.97
CA ASP A 13 15.23 -13.40 14.98
C ASP A 13 14.03 -14.34 15.06
N ASN A 14 12.84 -13.87 14.70
CA ASN A 14 11.57 -14.61 14.83
C ASN A 14 10.92 -14.98 13.49
N TYR A 15 11.54 -14.71 12.35
CA TYR A 15 10.98 -15.01 11.04
C TYR A 15 11.12 -16.50 10.67
N GLY A 16 10.06 -17.09 10.15
CA GLY A 16 10.09 -18.43 9.58
C GLY A 16 10.38 -19.52 10.61
N LYS A 17 11.46 -20.29 10.41
CA LYS A 17 11.78 -21.49 11.20
C LYS A 17 12.16 -21.23 12.67
N ASN A 18 12.45 -19.99 13.01
CA ASN A 18 12.83 -19.62 14.38
C ASN A 18 11.63 -19.26 15.26
N SER A 19 10.41 -19.37 14.70
CA SER A 19 9.18 -19.02 15.41
C SER A 19 8.08 -20.03 15.09
N ASP A 20 6.97 -19.95 15.80
CA ASP A 20 5.75 -20.72 15.51
C ASP A 20 5.07 -20.32 14.18
N GLY A 21 5.78 -19.59 13.31
CA GLY A 21 5.31 -19.13 11.99
C GLY A 21 4.41 -17.90 12.02
N TYR A 22 4.31 -17.20 13.16
CA TYR A 22 3.45 -16.02 13.28
C TYR A 22 4.08 -14.74 12.73
N VAL A 23 5.42 -14.64 12.73
CA VAL A 23 6.13 -13.50 12.17
C VAL A 23 6.42 -13.77 10.70
N VAL A 24 5.68 -13.09 9.82
CA VAL A 24 5.70 -13.34 8.36
C VAL A 24 6.26 -12.19 7.52
N GLY A 25 6.55 -11.05 8.15
CA GLY A 25 7.06 -9.87 7.47
C GLY A 25 7.21 -8.69 8.42
N PHE A 26 7.55 -7.56 7.84
CA PHE A 26 7.70 -6.29 8.53
C PHE A 26 6.81 -5.25 7.86
N ASP A 27 6.12 -4.45 8.63
CA ASP A 27 5.35 -3.31 8.15
C ASP A 27 5.79 -2.04 8.87
N ILE A 28 5.78 -0.91 8.16
CA ILE A 28 5.98 0.40 8.73
C ILE A 28 4.79 1.29 8.39
N ALA A 29 4.18 1.82 9.44
CA ALA A 29 3.03 2.70 9.37
C ALA A 29 3.20 3.90 10.30
N GLY A 30 2.45 4.97 10.04
CA GLY A 30 2.43 6.19 10.83
C GLY A 30 2.27 7.43 9.94
N PRO A 31 2.46 8.63 10.47
CA PRO A 31 2.41 9.85 9.66
C PRO A 31 3.42 9.78 8.52
N GLU A 32 2.96 9.92 7.28
CA GLU A 32 3.82 9.93 6.10
C GLU A 32 4.45 11.30 5.86
N ASN A 33 3.64 12.36 5.98
CA ASN A 33 4.07 13.71 5.65
C ASN A 33 5.18 14.19 6.60
N GLY A 34 6.36 14.44 6.04
CA GLY A 34 7.57 14.78 6.81
C GLY A 34 8.33 13.57 7.39
N PHE A 35 7.86 12.35 7.18
CA PHE A 35 8.48 11.11 7.66
C PHE A 35 8.70 10.08 6.53
N PRO A 36 9.56 10.43 5.54
CA PRO A 36 9.76 9.56 4.38
C PRO A 36 10.32 8.19 4.79
N PRO A 37 10.01 7.12 4.03
CA PRO A 37 10.55 5.77 4.24
C PRO A 37 12.07 5.72 4.40
N ALA A 38 12.81 6.56 3.68
CA ALA A 38 14.29 6.65 3.77
C ALA A 38 14.81 6.90 5.20
N ASN A 39 14.02 7.47 6.09
CA ASN A 39 14.40 7.63 7.50
C ASN A 39 14.66 6.29 8.21
N HIS A 40 14.23 5.18 7.61
CA HIS A 40 14.36 3.82 8.12
C HIS A 40 15.24 2.92 7.24
N ALA A 41 16.02 3.50 6.31
CA ALA A 41 16.79 2.79 5.29
C ALA A 41 17.69 1.67 5.84
N GLU A 42 18.33 1.88 7.02
CA GLU A 42 19.16 0.86 7.65
C GLU A 42 18.34 -0.38 8.07
N ALA A 43 17.15 -0.17 8.64
CA ALA A 43 16.26 -1.27 9.00
C ALA A 43 15.80 -2.05 7.76
N PHE A 44 15.41 -1.34 6.70
CA PHE A 44 15.02 -1.99 5.44
C PHE A 44 16.19 -2.75 4.79
N THR A 45 17.41 -2.25 4.89
CA THR A 45 18.58 -2.97 4.41
C THR A 45 18.79 -4.29 5.16
N MET A 46 18.70 -4.28 6.49
CA MET A 46 18.78 -5.49 7.31
C MET A 46 17.72 -6.53 6.91
N LEU A 47 16.48 -6.08 6.70
CA LEU A 47 15.38 -6.96 6.31
C LEU A 47 15.59 -7.57 4.91
N ARG A 48 16.02 -6.76 3.92
CA ARG A 48 16.32 -7.24 2.56
C ARG A 48 17.45 -8.26 2.53
N GLU A 49 18.52 -8.03 3.29
CA GLU A 49 19.65 -8.95 3.39
C GLU A 49 19.24 -10.31 3.99
N ASN A 50 18.16 -10.33 4.79
CA ASN A 50 17.58 -11.54 5.36
C ASN A 50 16.35 -12.06 4.59
N LEU A 51 16.06 -11.51 3.41
CA LEU A 51 14.94 -11.90 2.51
C LEU A 51 13.55 -11.80 3.17
N ILE A 52 13.40 -10.90 4.14
CA ILE A 52 12.13 -10.67 4.83
C ILE A 52 11.27 -9.71 4.01
N PRO A 53 10.03 -10.07 3.69
CA PRO A 53 9.14 -9.18 2.96
C PRO A 53 8.73 -7.98 3.81
N VAL A 54 8.64 -6.82 3.14
CA VAL A 54 8.31 -5.55 3.78
C VAL A 54 7.11 -4.92 3.11
N THR A 55 6.13 -4.50 3.91
CA THR A 55 5.09 -3.55 3.54
C THR A 55 5.52 -2.17 4.02
N ILE A 56 5.33 -1.14 3.20
CA ILE A 56 5.61 0.25 3.56
C ILE A 56 4.35 1.06 3.28
N HIS A 57 3.81 1.74 4.30
CA HIS A 57 2.74 2.71 4.13
C HIS A 57 3.31 3.91 3.36
N ALA A 58 2.72 4.20 2.20
CA ALA A 58 3.09 5.30 1.33
C ALA A 58 1.94 5.66 0.39
N GLY A 59 1.80 6.93 0.05
CA GLY A 59 0.79 7.39 -0.89
C GLY A 59 -0.64 7.43 -0.33
N GLU A 60 -0.80 7.67 0.97
CA GLU A 60 -2.06 8.03 1.60
C GLU A 60 -2.08 9.53 1.94
N ASP A 61 -1.19 10.00 2.80
CA ASP A 61 -1.07 11.41 3.20
C ASP A 61 0.02 12.14 2.38
N ALA A 62 1.13 11.45 2.07
CA ALA A 62 2.15 11.95 1.17
C ALA A 62 1.92 11.44 -0.27
N GLY A 63 2.43 12.19 -1.25
CA GLY A 63 2.22 11.90 -2.68
C GLY A 63 3.21 10.91 -3.28
N VAL A 64 3.46 11.08 -4.58
CA VAL A 64 4.28 10.19 -5.42
C VAL A 64 5.71 10.00 -4.91
N ASP A 65 6.32 11.04 -4.33
CA ASP A 65 7.69 10.95 -3.78
C ASP A 65 7.80 9.90 -2.66
N SER A 66 6.76 9.78 -1.81
CA SER A 66 6.70 8.76 -0.76
C SER A 66 6.60 7.34 -1.36
N LEU A 67 5.79 7.19 -2.41
CA LEU A 67 5.66 5.93 -3.15
C LEU A 67 6.99 5.52 -3.80
N GLN A 68 7.65 6.44 -4.47
CA GLN A 68 8.96 6.20 -5.07
C GLN A 68 9.98 5.77 -4.02
N ASP A 69 10.04 6.50 -2.89
CA ASP A 69 10.95 6.16 -1.81
C ASP A 69 10.67 4.77 -1.23
N ALA A 70 9.39 4.44 -0.97
CA ALA A 70 9.01 3.12 -0.49
C ALA A 70 9.48 1.99 -1.44
N VAL A 71 9.33 2.17 -2.74
CA VAL A 71 9.81 1.20 -3.76
C VAL A 71 11.33 1.10 -3.73
N VAL A 72 12.04 2.23 -3.63
CA VAL A 72 13.52 2.26 -3.51
C VAL A 72 14.00 1.54 -2.24
N GLN A 73 13.27 1.71 -1.13
CA GLN A 73 13.55 1.00 0.12
C GLN A 73 13.22 -0.50 0.06
N GLY A 74 12.59 -0.97 -1.00
CA GLY A 74 12.36 -2.39 -1.26
C GLY A 74 11.00 -2.89 -0.79
N ALA A 75 10.00 -2.03 -0.76
CA ALA A 75 8.62 -2.43 -0.49
C ALA A 75 8.18 -3.57 -1.42
N ARG A 76 7.68 -4.64 -0.84
CA ARG A 76 7.04 -5.75 -1.57
C ARG A 76 5.54 -5.52 -1.73
N ARG A 77 4.96 -4.69 -0.88
CA ARG A 77 3.59 -4.20 -0.88
C ARG A 77 3.59 -2.74 -0.42
N LEU A 78 2.64 -1.97 -0.88
CA LEU A 78 2.45 -0.58 -0.45
C LEU A 78 1.17 -0.48 0.37
N GLY A 79 1.29 -0.09 1.64
CA GLY A 79 0.15 0.27 2.45
C GLY A 79 -0.54 1.47 1.82
N HIS A 80 -1.82 1.36 1.54
CA HIS A 80 -2.63 2.25 0.72
C HIS A 80 -2.13 2.38 -0.73
N GLY A 81 -1.12 3.19 -0.99
CA GLY A 81 -0.63 3.44 -2.34
C GLY A 81 -1.61 4.22 -3.24
N VAL A 82 -2.70 4.70 -2.66
CA VAL A 82 -3.87 5.21 -3.40
C VAL A 82 -3.56 6.46 -4.21
N ARG A 83 -2.65 7.34 -3.75
CA ARG A 83 -2.28 8.57 -4.44
C ARG A 83 -1.37 8.37 -5.66
N ILE A 84 -1.13 7.13 -6.06
CA ILE A 84 -0.38 6.84 -7.29
C ILE A 84 -1.02 7.46 -8.54
N TYR A 85 -2.33 7.75 -8.52
CA TYR A 85 -3.03 8.44 -9.61
C TYR A 85 -2.47 9.85 -9.88
N GLU A 86 -1.75 10.46 -8.93
CA GLU A 86 -1.08 11.74 -9.11
C GLU A 86 0.09 11.65 -10.11
N ASP A 87 0.59 10.44 -10.37
CA ASP A 87 1.61 10.15 -11.39
C ASP A 87 0.99 9.63 -12.72
N PHE A 88 -0.25 10.05 -12.99
CA PHE A 88 -0.90 9.79 -14.27
C PHE A 88 -0.90 11.05 -15.12
N GLY A 89 -0.71 10.86 -16.42
CA GLY A 89 -0.80 11.89 -17.44
C GLY A 89 -1.98 11.65 -18.37
N ALA A 90 -2.44 12.71 -19.02
CA ALA A 90 -3.43 12.61 -20.10
C ALA A 90 -2.76 12.75 -21.47
N SER A 91 -3.09 11.86 -22.39
CA SER A 91 -2.66 11.90 -23.78
C SER A 91 -3.88 11.88 -24.71
N LEU A 92 -3.65 11.95 -26.02
CA LEU A 92 -4.71 11.79 -27.02
C LEU A 92 -5.28 10.36 -27.05
N GLU A 93 -4.55 9.39 -26.51
CA GLU A 93 -4.93 7.98 -26.46
C GLU A 93 -5.63 7.62 -25.13
N GLY A 94 -5.62 8.52 -24.16
CA GLY A 94 -6.26 8.32 -22.85
C GLY A 94 -5.35 8.70 -21.67
N ILE A 95 -5.55 7.99 -20.57
CA ILE A 95 -4.74 8.16 -19.34
C ILE A 95 -3.52 7.23 -19.41
N GLU A 96 -2.35 7.77 -19.09
CA GLU A 96 -1.08 7.04 -19.12
C GLU A 96 -0.39 7.12 -17.76
N CYS A 97 0.27 6.03 -17.35
CA CYS A 97 1.15 6.04 -16.19
C CYS A 97 2.46 6.77 -16.53
N GLN A 98 2.91 7.64 -15.64
CA GLN A 98 4.26 8.19 -15.69
C GLN A 98 5.27 7.23 -15.05
N GLU A 99 6.44 7.71 -14.65
CA GLU A 99 7.58 6.86 -14.31
C GLU A 99 7.35 5.96 -13.08
N VAL A 100 6.89 6.55 -11.97
CA VAL A 100 6.68 5.81 -10.71
C VAL A 100 5.50 4.87 -10.82
N ALA A 101 4.39 5.34 -11.39
CA ALA A 101 3.19 4.56 -11.60
C ALA A 101 3.47 3.36 -12.54
N SER A 102 4.20 3.58 -13.63
CA SER A 102 4.62 2.50 -14.53
C SER A 102 5.49 1.48 -13.80
N ALA A 103 6.46 1.93 -13.00
CA ALA A 103 7.34 1.03 -12.27
C ALA A 103 6.59 0.16 -11.25
N ILE A 104 5.59 0.70 -10.55
CA ILE A 104 4.78 -0.02 -9.58
C ILE A 104 3.85 -1.00 -10.30
N ARG A 105 3.15 -0.55 -11.35
CA ARG A 105 2.24 -1.38 -12.16
C ARG A 105 2.98 -2.55 -12.82
N ASP A 106 4.07 -2.27 -13.52
CA ASP A 106 4.77 -3.29 -14.33
C ASP A 106 5.44 -4.36 -13.45
N ARG A 107 5.85 -3.99 -12.24
CA ARG A 107 6.35 -4.92 -11.22
C ARG A 107 5.24 -5.60 -10.42
N GLN A 108 3.98 -5.22 -10.65
CA GLN A 108 2.82 -5.74 -9.94
C GLN A 108 2.99 -5.65 -8.41
N ILE A 109 3.50 -4.51 -7.92
CA ILE A 109 3.61 -4.26 -6.48
C ILE A 109 2.20 -4.01 -5.95
N PRO A 110 1.68 -4.83 -5.02
CA PRO A 110 0.31 -4.69 -4.53
C PRO A 110 0.10 -3.38 -3.78
N LEU A 111 -1.01 -2.72 -4.09
CA LEU A 111 -1.57 -1.59 -3.35
C LEU A 111 -2.61 -2.11 -2.36
N GLU A 112 -2.44 -1.83 -1.08
CA GLU A 112 -3.35 -2.27 -0.02
C GLU A 112 -4.45 -1.22 0.18
N ILE A 113 -5.41 -1.17 -0.74
CA ILE A 113 -6.47 -0.17 -0.77
C ILE A 113 -7.43 -0.36 0.41
N CYS A 114 -7.73 0.72 1.11
CA CYS A 114 -8.59 0.76 2.30
C CYS A 114 -9.70 1.81 2.10
N PRO A 115 -10.77 1.52 1.35
CA PRO A 115 -11.73 2.51 0.88
C PRO A 115 -12.32 3.39 1.99
N THR A 116 -12.84 2.79 3.07
CA THR A 116 -13.40 3.55 4.20
C THR A 116 -12.35 4.41 4.90
N SER A 117 -11.14 3.87 5.11
CA SER A 117 -10.03 4.62 5.73
C SER A 117 -9.62 5.79 4.85
N ASN A 118 -9.50 5.58 3.54
CA ASN A 118 -9.10 6.63 2.59
C ASN A 118 -10.10 7.78 2.51
N VAL A 119 -11.40 7.53 2.70
CA VAL A 119 -12.40 8.60 2.89
C VAL A 119 -12.17 9.33 4.21
N GLN A 120 -11.96 8.60 5.31
CA GLN A 120 -11.76 9.20 6.63
C GLN A 120 -10.48 10.04 6.74
N THR A 121 -9.43 9.65 6.03
CA THR A 121 -8.15 10.38 5.97
C THR A 121 -8.16 11.51 4.94
N GLY A 122 -9.26 11.67 4.19
CA GLY A 122 -9.45 12.77 3.26
C GLY A 122 -8.73 12.60 1.91
N VAL A 123 -8.43 11.37 1.53
CA VAL A 123 -7.91 11.07 0.18
C VAL A 123 -8.99 11.35 -0.88
N CYS A 124 -10.25 11.07 -0.55
CA CYS A 124 -11.43 11.35 -1.37
C CYS A 124 -12.63 11.68 -0.50
N ASP A 125 -13.64 12.32 -1.09
CA ASP A 125 -14.84 12.76 -0.35
C ASP A 125 -15.80 11.60 -0.03
N SER A 126 -15.84 10.59 -0.90
CA SER A 126 -16.67 9.40 -0.74
C SER A 126 -16.03 8.19 -1.43
N VAL A 127 -16.55 6.99 -1.16
CA VAL A 127 -16.09 5.77 -1.86
C VAL A 127 -16.39 5.86 -3.37
N ALA A 128 -17.45 6.56 -3.78
CA ALA A 128 -17.77 6.79 -5.19
C ALA A 128 -16.70 7.61 -5.93
N ASP A 129 -15.98 8.48 -5.19
CA ASP A 129 -14.90 9.32 -5.72
C ASP A 129 -13.51 8.65 -5.59
N HIS A 130 -13.48 7.46 -4.99
CA HIS A 130 -12.23 6.75 -4.75
C HIS A 130 -11.60 6.29 -6.09
N PRO A 131 -10.27 6.44 -6.29
CA PRO A 131 -9.63 6.09 -7.56
C PRO A 131 -9.54 4.58 -7.84
N PHE A 132 -10.19 3.73 -7.05
CA PHE A 132 -10.13 2.26 -7.17
C PHE A 132 -10.45 1.76 -8.57
N SER A 133 -11.54 2.24 -9.18
CA SER A 133 -11.93 1.83 -10.54
C SER A 133 -10.87 2.20 -11.57
N LEU A 134 -10.29 3.40 -11.46
CA LEU A 134 -9.21 3.85 -12.32
C LEU A 134 -7.96 2.98 -12.16
N LEU A 135 -7.59 2.64 -10.92
CA LEU A 135 -6.44 1.78 -10.65
C LEU A 135 -6.65 0.37 -11.22
N ASP A 136 -7.87 -0.16 -11.13
CA ASP A 136 -8.23 -1.45 -11.72
C ASP A 136 -8.15 -1.42 -13.25
N ASP A 137 -8.76 -0.43 -13.88
CA ASP A 137 -8.75 -0.22 -15.33
C ASP A 137 -7.31 -0.08 -15.87
N MET A 138 -6.43 0.54 -15.09
CA MET A 138 -5.00 0.69 -15.40
C MET A 138 -4.17 -0.55 -15.05
N SER A 139 -4.80 -1.64 -14.59
CA SER A 139 -4.18 -2.93 -14.28
C SER A 139 -3.17 -2.91 -13.13
N PHE A 140 -3.38 -2.07 -12.13
CA PHE A 140 -2.63 -2.17 -10.87
C PHE A 140 -3.05 -3.40 -10.07
N ALA A 141 -2.10 -3.99 -9.35
CA ALA A 141 -2.40 -5.06 -8.40
C ALA A 141 -2.99 -4.44 -7.13
N CYS A 142 -4.31 -4.39 -7.03
CA CYS A 142 -5.00 -3.87 -5.86
C CYS A 142 -5.49 -5.00 -4.95
N THR A 143 -5.39 -4.80 -3.63
CA THR A 143 -6.08 -5.62 -2.63
C THR A 143 -7.06 -4.74 -1.85
N VAL A 144 -8.14 -5.32 -1.36
CA VAL A 144 -9.13 -4.62 -0.54
C VAL A 144 -8.86 -4.93 0.91
N ASN A 145 -8.78 -3.91 1.75
CA ASN A 145 -8.41 -4.04 3.15
C ASN A 145 -9.27 -3.13 4.01
N THR A 146 -9.35 -3.43 5.31
CA THR A 146 -10.18 -2.67 6.25
C THR A 146 -9.44 -1.55 6.96
N ASP A 147 -8.10 -1.63 6.97
CA ASP A 147 -7.30 -0.86 7.89
C ASP A 147 -7.79 -1.03 9.34
N ASN A 148 -7.82 0.00 10.15
CA ASN A 148 -8.26 -0.07 11.55
C ASN A 148 -9.78 -0.23 11.65
N ARG A 149 -10.24 -1.48 11.80
CA ARG A 149 -11.66 -1.83 11.86
C ARG A 149 -12.42 -1.13 12.99
N LEU A 150 -11.76 -0.84 14.10
CA LEU A 150 -12.38 -0.19 15.24
C LEU A 150 -12.66 1.28 14.97
N ILE A 151 -11.67 2.00 14.42
CA ILE A 151 -11.80 3.42 14.08
C ILE A 151 -12.72 3.59 12.86
N GLY A 152 -12.51 2.79 11.81
CA GLY A 152 -13.30 2.81 10.59
C GLY A 152 -14.73 2.30 10.76
N ALA A 153 -15.02 1.61 11.89
CA ALA A 153 -16.31 0.95 12.13
C ALA A 153 -16.75 0.07 10.93
N THR A 154 -15.79 -0.63 10.33
CA THR A 154 -15.95 -1.38 9.08
C THR A 154 -15.60 -2.87 9.23
N SER A 155 -15.81 -3.62 8.18
CA SER A 155 -15.44 -5.03 8.04
C SER A 155 -15.06 -5.32 6.58
N MET A 156 -14.31 -6.40 6.33
CA MET A 156 -13.95 -6.81 4.97
C MET A 156 -15.18 -6.93 4.06
N THR A 157 -16.26 -7.51 4.56
CA THR A 157 -17.53 -7.63 3.80
C THR A 157 -18.08 -6.26 3.44
N ARG A 158 -18.03 -5.30 4.36
CA ARG A 158 -18.51 -3.95 4.11
C ARG A 158 -17.66 -3.23 3.07
N GLU A 159 -16.32 -3.30 3.17
CA GLU A 159 -15.43 -2.71 2.16
C GLU A 159 -15.71 -3.27 0.75
N CYS A 160 -15.89 -4.59 0.64
CA CYS A 160 -16.23 -5.20 -0.64
C CYS A 160 -17.63 -4.75 -1.15
N MET A 161 -18.61 -4.63 -0.26
CA MET A 161 -19.96 -4.17 -0.63
C MET A 161 -19.93 -2.72 -1.12
N GLU A 162 -19.24 -1.82 -0.41
CA GLU A 162 -19.08 -0.42 -0.81
C GLU A 162 -18.47 -0.30 -2.21
N LEU A 163 -17.45 -1.11 -2.53
CA LEU A 163 -16.85 -1.11 -3.86
C LEU A 163 -17.83 -1.64 -4.93
N VAL A 164 -18.57 -2.72 -4.64
CA VAL A 164 -19.55 -3.28 -5.58
C VAL A 164 -20.70 -2.30 -5.83
N GLU A 165 -21.21 -1.64 -4.79
CA GLU A 165 -22.30 -0.68 -4.89
C GLU A 165 -21.91 0.56 -5.69
N ASN A 166 -20.68 1.04 -5.55
CA ASN A 166 -20.20 2.25 -6.23
C ASN A 166 -19.63 1.99 -7.63
N PHE A 167 -19.01 0.84 -7.89
CA PHE A 167 -18.29 0.56 -9.15
C PHE A 167 -18.90 -0.60 -9.95
N GLY A 168 -19.93 -1.26 -9.46
CA GLY A 168 -20.73 -2.26 -10.19
C GLY A 168 -20.13 -3.66 -10.29
N SER A 169 -18.84 -3.82 -10.22
CA SER A 169 -18.16 -5.14 -10.13
C SER A 169 -16.78 -5.01 -9.55
N VAL A 170 -16.44 -5.88 -8.62
CA VAL A 170 -15.06 -6.09 -8.18
C VAL A 170 -14.58 -7.35 -8.88
N SER A 171 -13.55 -7.24 -9.73
CA SER A 171 -12.98 -8.39 -10.40
C SER A 171 -12.43 -9.41 -9.37
N TYR A 172 -12.59 -10.70 -9.64
CA TYR A 172 -12.09 -11.78 -8.76
C TYR A 172 -10.58 -11.70 -8.48
N THR A 173 -9.83 -10.94 -9.26
CA THR A 173 -8.40 -10.73 -9.09
C THR A 173 -8.05 -9.89 -7.86
N HIS A 174 -8.98 -9.11 -7.34
CA HIS A 174 -8.79 -8.24 -6.17
C HIS A 174 -8.92 -8.95 -4.81
N LEU A 175 -9.43 -10.18 -4.81
CA LEU A 175 -9.63 -10.99 -3.61
C LEU A 175 -8.47 -11.94 -3.30
N ARG A 176 -7.35 -11.85 -4.02
CA ARG A 176 -6.16 -12.65 -3.72
C ARG A 176 -5.34 -11.93 -2.66
N ALA A 177 -5.64 -12.26 -1.40
CA ALA A 177 -4.78 -11.99 -0.27
C ALA A 177 -3.48 -12.79 -0.36
#